data_1cd92511cf8dd89c6896b045e95dc11a
#
_entry.id   1cd92511cf8dd89c6896b045e95dc11a
#
_cell.length_a   1.000
_cell.length_b   1.000
_cell.length_c   1.000
_cell.angle_alpha   90.00
_cell.angle_beta   90.00
_cell.angle_gamma   90.00
#
_symmetry.space_group_name_H-M   'P 1'
#
loop_
_entity.id
_entity.type
_entity.pdbx_description
1 polymer ?
#
loop_
_entity_poly.entity_id
_entity_poly.type
_entity_poly.pdbx_seq_one_letter_code
_entity_poly.pdbx_strand_id
1 'polypeptide(L)' 'MQPGDLVRHSWSLGIATRKLQYETDGDSMLNWDGEPAWWVQYVDDESPTWAYEEELTLVTKGS' A
#
# COMPACT_ATOMS: atom_id res chain seq x y z
N MET A 1 -7.56 7.73 1.04
CA MET A 1 -7.18 6.60 0.16
C MET A 1 -8.14 5.46 0.37
N GLN A 2 -8.48 4.76 -0.67
CA GLN A 2 -9.43 3.66 -0.63
C GLN A 2 -8.88 2.48 -1.42
N PRO A 3 -9.36 1.26 -1.14
CA PRO A 3 -8.98 0.11 -1.96
C PRO A 3 -9.33 0.35 -3.42
N GLY A 4 -8.40 0.03 -4.30
CA GLY A 4 -8.58 0.24 -5.73
C GLY A 4 -7.99 1.53 -6.28
N ASP A 5 -7.53 2.41 -5.40
CA ASP A 5 -6.92 3.65 -5.84
C ASP A 5 -5.59 3.39 -6.53
N LEU A 6 -5.33 4.15 -7.58
CA LEU A 6 -4.03 4.11 -8.27
C LEU A 6 -3.06 4.98 -7.49
N VAL A 7 -1.95 4.39 -7.08
CA VAL A 7 -0.96 5.09 -6.25
C VAL A 7 0.42 4.97 -6.87
N ARG A 8 1.31 5.85 -6.45
CA ARG A 8 2.70 5.83 -6.87
C ARG A 8 3.61 5.89 -5.65
N HIS A 9 4.63 5.06 -5.65
CA HIS A 9 5.68 5.08 -4.65
C HIS A 9 7.02 5.23 -5.38
N SER A 10 7.63 6.39 -5.27
CA SER A 10 8.79 6.78 -6.09
C SER A 10 8.40 6.73 -7.56
N TRP A 11 8.99 5.83 -8.35
CA TRP A 11 8.63 5.70 -9.77
C TRP A 11 7.79 4.47 -10.07
N SER A 12 7.36 3.76 -9.05
CA SER A 12 6.55 2.56 -9.26
C SER A 12 5.08 2.90 -9.12
N LEU A 13 4.29 2.43 -10.08
CA LEU A 13 2.83 2.57 -10.02
C LEU A 13 2.22 1.27 -9.50
N GLY A 14 1.15 1.40 -8.76
CA GLY A 14 0.46 0.24 -8.23
C GLY A 14 -0.96 0.57 -7.81
N ILE A 15 -1.65 -0.46 -7.35
CA ILE A 15 -3.02 -0.33 -6.85
C ILE A 15 -3.01 -0.63 -5.36
N ALA A 16 -3.58 0.25 -4.57
CA ALA A 16 -3.78 0.01 -3.15
C ALA A 16 -4.88 -1.05 -3.01
N THR A 17 -4.54 -2.21 -2.48
CA THR A 17 -5.49 -3.32 -2.46
C THR A 17 -6.30 -3.38 -1.17
N ARG A 18 -5.64 -3.19 -0.02
CA ARG A 18 -6.34 -3.15 1.26
C ARG A 18 -5.47 -2.44 2.29
N LYS A 19 -6.13 -1.91 3.30
CA LYS A 19 -5.41 -1.28 4.39
C LYS A 19 -4.74 -2.35 5.25
N LEU A 20 -3.55 -2.04 5.70
CA LEU A 20 -2.79 -2.95 6.53
C LEU A 20 -3.42 -3.06 7.91
N GLN A 21 -3.52 -4.29 8.43
CA GLN A 21 -4.12 -4.55 9.73
C GLN A 21 -3.18 -5.38 10.58
N TYR A 22 -2.94 -4.91 11.79
CA TYR A 22 -2.00 -5.58 12.69
C TYR A 22 -2.42 -7.02 13.00
N GLU A 23 -3.71 -7.25 13.22
CA GLU A 23 -4.20 -8.57 13.60
C GLU A 23 -3.94 -9.64 12.55
N THR A 24 -3.95 -9.25 11.28
CA THR A 24 -3.77 -10.21 10.20
C THR A 24 -2.38 -10.18 9.59
N ASP A 25 -1.69 -9.06 9.72
CA ASP A 25 -0.43 -8.84 9.01
C ASP A 25 0.78 -8.69 9.93
N GLY A 26 0.54 -8.64 11.25
CA GLY A 26 1.58 -8.31 12.21
C GLY A 26 2.81 -9.20 12.16
N ASP A 27 2.62 -10.49 11.89
CA ASP A 27 3.74 -11.43 11.86
C ASP A 27 4.70 -11.16 10.70
N SER A 28 4.22 -10.49 9.67
CA SER A 28 5.02 -10.21 8.48
C SER A 28 5.71 -8.86 8.54
N MET A 29 5.50 -8.12 9.64
CA MET A 29 5.96 -6.72 9.68
C MET A 29 6.57 -6.38 11.03
N LEU A 30 7.74 -6.96 11.25
CA LEU A 30 8.43 -6.83 12.54
C LEU A 30 8.70 -5.39 12.94
N ASN A 31 8.86 -4.49 11.98
CA ASN A 31 9.22 -3.11 12.25
C ASN A 31 8.08 -2.13 12.05
N TRP A 32 6.87 -2.64 11.89
CA TRP A 32 5.73 -1.76 11.70
C TRP A 32 5.40 -1.05 13.03
N ASP A 33 5.30 0.26 12.98
CA ASP A 33 5.11 1.09 14.16
C ASP A 33 3.67 1.56 14.37
N GLY A 34 2.73 1.02 13.62
CA GLY A 34 1.32 1.36 13.76
C GLY A 34 0.85 2.52 12.89
N GLU A 35 1.74 3.12 12.10
CA GLU A 35 1.35 4.18 11.20
C GLU A 35 0.46 3.63 10.08
N PRO A 36 -0.46 4.45 9.53
CA PRO A 36 -1.29 3.99 8.41
C PRO A 36 -0.46 3.47 7.26
N ALA A 37 -0.80 2.29 6.79
CA ALA A 37 -0.09 1.64 5.70
C ALA A 37 -1.07 0.85 4.85
N TRP A 38 -0.67 0.55 3.62
CA TRP A 38 -1.51 -0.14 2.66
C TRP A 38 -0.73 -1.22 1.96
N TRP A 39 -1.41 -2.31 1.64
CA TRP A 39 -0.88 -3.30 0.73
C TRP A 39 -1.08 -2.78 -0.69
N VAL A 40 -0.01 -2.78 -1.46
CA VAL A 40 -0.01 -2.25 -2.82
C VAL A 40 0.50 -3.31 -3.77
N GLN A 41 -0.24 -3.56 -4.83
CA GLN A 41 0.21 -4.42 -5.91
C GLN A 41 0.80 -3.53 -6.99
N TYR A 42 2.13 -3.50 -7.08
CA TYR A 42 2.80 -2.68 -8.09
C TYR A 42 2.78 -3.39 -9.44
N VAL A 43 2.79 -2.59 -10.50
CA VAL A 43 2.71 -3.14 -11.86
C VAL A 43 3.92 -3.99 -12.21
N ASP A 44 5.06 -3.71 -11.59
CA ASP A 44 6.31 -4.42 -11.87
C ASP A 44 6.58 -5.58 -10.92
N ASP A 45 5.75 -5.77 -9.91
CA ASP A 45 5.98 -6.78 -8.90
C ASP A 45 5.02 -7.94 -9.07
N GLU A 46 5.52 -9.14 -8.78
CA GLU A 46 4.70 -10.34 -8.83
C GLU A 46 3.85 -10.52 -7.57
N SER A 47 4.27 -9.91 -6.48
CA SER A 47 3.59 -10.04 -5.19
C SER A 47 3.32 -8.68 -4.59
N PRO A 48 2.24 -8.54 -3.81
CA PRO A 48 1.97 -7.26 -3.16
C PRO A 48 3.01 -6.96 -2.09
N THR A 49 3.23 -5.66 -1.88
CA THR A 49 4.14 -5.16 -0.86
C THR A 49 3.41 -4.07 -0.09
N TRP A 50 3.73 -3.89 1.19
CA TRP A 50 3.10 -2.82 1.94
C TRP A 50 3.97 -1.57 1.92
N ALA A 51 3.31 -0.42 2.06
CA ALA A 51 4.00 0.86 2.17
C ALA A 51 3.17 1.78 3.05
N TYR A 52 3.84 2.72 3.71
CA TYR A 52 3.12 3.71 4.51
C TYR A 52 2.30 4.62 3.61
N GLU A 53 1.12 4.99 4.10
CA GLU A 53 0.25 5.87 3.34
C GLU A 53 0.94 7.19 2.98
N GLU A 54 1.74 7.73 3.89
CA GLU A 54 2.44 8.98 3.65
C GLU A 54 3.47 8.89 2.53
N GLU A 55 3.95 7.68 2.23
CA GLU A 55 4.90 7.47 1.16
C GLU A 55 4.24 7.29 -0.19
N LEU A 56 2.94 7.10 -0.20
CA LEU A 56 2.17 6.85 -1.42
C LEU A 56 1.55 8.14 -1.91
N THR A 57 1.67 8.36 -3.22
CA THR A 57 1.04 9.50 -3.87
C THR A 57 -0.20 9.01 -4.61
N LEU A 58 -1.35 9.59 -4.31
CA LEU A 58 -2.58 9.24 -4.98
C LEU A 58 -2.54 9.82 -6.39
N VAL A 59 -2.59 8.95 -7.39
CA VAL A 59 -2.49 9.37 -8.79
C VAL A 59 -3.86 9.75 -9.33
N THR A 60 -4.87 8.96 -8.97
CA THR A 60 -6.22 9.25 -9.41
C THR A 60 -7.20 8.72 -8.38
N LYS A 61 -8.34 9.36 -8.28
CA LYS A 61 -9.38 8.96 -7.36
C LYS A 61 -10.38 7.99 -7.98
N GLY A 62 -10.08 7.45 -9.12
CA GLY A 62 -10.95 6.49 -9.75
C GLY A 62 -12.31 7.03 -10.16
N SER A 63 -12.45 8.29 -10.20
CA SER A 63 -13.71 8.92 -10.59
C SER A 63 -13.79 9.11 -12.09
#